data_0d682baded11f2b8bb16e59c3ee7a5d2
#
_entry.id   0d682baded11f2b8bb16e59c3ee7a5d2
#
_cell.length_a   1.000
_cell.length_b   1.000
_cell.length_c   1.000
_cell.angle_alpha   90.00
_cell.angle_beta   90.00
_cell.angle_gamma   90.00
#
_symmetry.space_group_name_H-M   'P 1'
#
loop_
_entity.id
_entity.type
_entity.pdbx_description
1 polymer ?
#
loop_
_entity_poly.entity_id
_entity_poly.type
_entity_poly.pdbx_seq_one_letter_code
_entity_poly.pdbx_strand_id
1 'polypeptide(L)'
;MHINKAEARKILSQKRAALTDAECMKMDDLLLIQLQRIDWSRTEVLASFYPLAHKNEPNTLLFEQYIKTLYPFIRFCYPIVETATHQMDFYFETETVQLNAFGIQEPLPFNKVAPELIDTMFVPLLGFDQKGHRVGFGKGYYDRYLAKAGEGIQKIGVSYFEPMDNFTDTNEFDVPLSSCITPWNTYEFE
;
A
#
# COMPACT_ATOMS: atom_id res chain seq x y z
N MET A 1 -14.08 7.16 -19.82
CA MET A 1 -15.37 6.60 -19.31
C MET A 1 -15.54 7.15 -17.91
N HIS A 2 -16.68 7.73 -17.56
CA HIS A 2 -16.87 8.23 -16.19
C HIS A 2 -17.17 7.04 -15.27
N ILE A 3 -16.29 6.80 -14.28
CA ILE A 3 -16.40 5.67 -13.35
C ILE A 3 -16.32 6.19 -11.92
N ASN A 4 -17.19 5.69 -11.04
CA ASN A 4 -17.09 5.97 -9.61
C ASN A 4 -16.27 4.89 -8.87
N LYS A 5 -15.82 5.18 -7.66
CA LYS A 5 -14.99 4.26 -6.86
C LYS A 5 -15.69 2.93 -6.54
N ALA A 6 -17.02 2.92 -6.43
CA ALA A 6 -17.77 1.69 -6.14
C ALA A 6 -17.74 0.74 -7.35
N GLU A 7 -17.94 1.26 -8.55
CA GLU A 7 -17.83 0.51 -9.80
C GLU A 7 -16.40 0.05 -10.05
N ALA A 8 -15.41 0.95 -9.89
CA ALA A 8 -13.99 0.62 -10.02
C ALA A 8 -13.58 -0.51 -9.06
N ARG A 9 -14.04 -0.46 -7.80
CA ARG A 9 -13.78 -1.51 -6.80
C ARG A 9 -14.32 -2.85 -7.25
N LYS A 10 -15.53 -2.90 -7.78
CA LYS A 10 -16.14 -4.14 -8.28
C LYS A 10 -15.33 -4.73 -9.44
N ILE A 11 -15.00 -3.92 -10.44
CA ILE A 11 -14.23 -4.34 -11.62
C ILE A 11 -12.85 -4.85 -11.22
N LEU A 12 -12.11 -4.06 -10.43
CA LEU A 12 -10.74 -4.38 -10.05
C LEU A 12 -10.66 -5.59 -9.10
N SER A 13 -11.62 -5.73 -8.18
CA SER A 13 -11.70 -6.92 -7.33
C SER A 13 -11.94 -8.19 -8.16
N GLN A 14 -12.81 -8.13 -9.16
CA GLN A 14 -13.05 -9.28 -10.06
C GLN A 14 -11.81 -9.59 -10.91
N LYS A 15 -11.17 -8.57 -11.50
CA LYS A 15 -9.94 -8.75 -12.26
C LYS A 15 -8.84 -9.39 -11.40
N ARG A 16 -8.65 -8.90 -10.17
CA ARG A 16 -7.62 -9.41 -9.27
C ARG A 16 -7.91 -10.83 -8.79
N ALA A 17 -9.17 -11.15 -8.49
CA ALA A 17 -9.58 -12.50 -8.12
C ALA A 17 -9.46 -13.53 -9.26
N ALA A 18 -9.45 -13.07 -10.52
CA ALA A 18 -9.28 -13.93 -11.69
C ALA A 18 -7.82 -14.25 -12.02
N LEU A 19 -6.86 -13.59 -11.35
CA LEU A 19 -5.44 -13.87 -11.57
C LEU A 19 -5.07 -15.23 -11.00
N THR A 20 -4.29 -15.97 -11.75
CA THR A 20 -3.65 -17.21 -11.30
C THR A 20 -2.40 -16.89 -10.46
N ASP A 21 -1.97 -17.84 -9.63
CA ASP A 21 -0.73 -17.70 -8.86
C ASP A 21 0.48 -17.41 -9.76
N ALA A 22 0.57 -18.05 -10.93
CA ALA A 22 1.65 -17.83 -11.89
C ALA A 22 1.64 -16.41 -12.48
N GLU A 23 0.45 -15.84 -12.71
CA GLU A 23 0.32 -14.44 -13.16
C GLU A 23 0.69 -13.47 -12.04
N CYS A 24 0.26 -13.73 -10.80
CA CYS A 24 0.66 -12.93 -9.65
C CYS A 24 2.19 -12.94 -9.47
N MET A 25 2.83 -14.11 -9.45
CA MET A 25 4.29 -14.23 -9.35
C MET A 25 5.01 -13.45 -10.44
N LYS A 26 4.59 -13.58 -11.70
CA LYS A 26 5.17 -12.83 -12.81
C LYS A 26 5.03 -11.33 -12.64
N MET A 27 3.86 -10.85 -12.16
CA MET A 27 3.65 -9.43 -11.93
C MET A 27 4.44 -8.92 -10.73
N ASP A 28 4.60 -9.72 -9.67
CA ASP A 28 5.47 -9.40 -8.54
C ASP A 28 6.93 -9.22 -8.97
N ASP A 29 7.46 -10.09 -9.83
CA ASP A 29 8.80 -9.96 -10.39
C ASP A 29 8.95 -8.65 -11.20
N LEU A 30 7.95 -8.31 -12.02
CA LEU A 30 7.97 -7.07 -12.79
C LEU A 30 7.86 -5.83 -11.89
N LEU A 31 7.02 -5.88 -10.85
CA LEU A 31 6.93 -4.83 -9.83
C LEU A 31 8.27 -4.64 -9.11
N LEU A 32 8.96 -5.73 -8.77
CA LEU A 32 10.29 -5.66 -8.16
C LEU A 32 11.29 -4.96 -9.08
N ILE A 33 11.25 -5.19 -10.39
CA ILE A 33 12.10 -4.48 -11.36
C ILE A 33 11.82 -2.96 -11.35
N GLN A 34 10.57 -2.54 -11.25
CA GLN A 34 10.24 -1.11 -11.15
C GLN A 34 10.70 -0.53 -9.80
N LEU A 35 10.49 -1.25 -8.71
CA LEU A 35 10.89 -0.84 -7.37
C LEU A 35 12.41 -0.63 -7.24
N GLN A 36 13.21 -1.39 -7.98
CA GLN A 36 14.67 -1.24 -8.05
C GLN A 36 15.13 0.12 -8.61
N ARG A 37 14.26 0.87 -9.28
CA ARG A 37 14.54 2.20 -9.83
C ARG A 37 14.35 3.33 -8.82
N ILE A 38 13.75 3.02 -7.67
CA ILE A 38 13.50 4.00 -6.61
C ILE A 38 14.76 4.18 -5.77
N ASP A 39 15.12 5.42 -5.52
CA ASP A 39 16.19 5.75 -4.58
C ASP A 39 15.67 5.75 -3.14
N TRP A 40 16.09 4.77 -2.36
CA TRP A 40 15.73 4.57 -0.96
C TRP A 40 16.70 5.25 0.02
N SER A 41 17.73 5.94 -0.46
CA SER A 41 18.80 6.49 0.38
C SER A 41 18.36 7.51 1.43
N ARG A 42 17.17 8.10 1.23
CA ARG A 42 16.56 9.10 2.13
C ARG A 42 15.47 8.52 3.03
N THR A 43 15.18 7.23 2.93
CA THR A 43 14.16 6.57 3.74
C THR A 43 14.82 5.94 4.96
N GLU A 44 14.43 6.34 6.16
CA GLU A 44 14.86 5.72 7.42
C GLU A 44 13.76 4.81 7.98
N VAL A 45 12.48 5.22 7.84
CA VAL A 45 11.32 4.44 8.29
C VAL A 45 10.35 4.22 7.14
N LEU A 46 10.14 2.96 6.78
CA LEU A 46 9.20 2.54 5.75
C LEU A 46 8.01 1.82 6.37
N ALA A 47 6.83 2.41 6.21
CA ALA A 47 5.58 1.76 6.57
C ALA A 47 5.14 0.81 5.44
N SER A 48 4.92 -0.46 5.78
CA SER A 48 4.47 -1.48 4.85
C SER A 48 3.17 -2.13 5.31
N PHE A 49 2.73 -3.16 4.63
CA PHE A 49 1.57 -3.96 5.01
C PHE A 49 1.82 -5.43 4.69
N TYR A 50 1.23 -6.33 5.46
CA TYR A 50 1.25 -7.75 5.14
C TYR A 50 0.23 -8.04 4.04
N PRO A 51 0.66 -8.62 2.89
CA PRO A 51 -0.23 -8.86 1.76
C PRO A 51 -1.27 -9.93 2.07
N LEU A 52 -2.50 -9.72 1.64
CA LEU A 52 -3.58 -10.68 1.71
C LEU A 52 -3.47 -11.65 0.52
N ALA A 53 -2.73 -12.76 0.69
CA ALA A 53 -2.51 -13.75 -0.36
C ALA A 53 -3.84 -14.27 -0.96
N HIS A 54 -4.85 -14.54 -0.12
CA HIS A 54 -6.17 -14.99 -0.57
C HIS A 54 -6.96 -13.94 -1.39
N LYS A 55 -6.44 -12.72 -1.50
CA LYS A 55 -6.99 -11.64 -2.33
C LYS A 55 -6.06 -11.25 -3.46
N ASN A 56 -5.03 -12.04 -3.73
CA ASN A 56 -4.02 -11.76 -4.75
C ASN A 56 -3.46 -10.32 -4.63
N GLU A 57 -3.11 -9.88 -3.41
CA GLU A 57 -2.39 -8.62 -3.22
C GLU A 57 -0.94 -8.75 -3.66
N PRO A 58 -0.32 -7.66 -4.21
CA PRO A 58 1.10 -7.65 -4.52
C PRO A 58 1.94 -8.06 -3.32
N ASN A 59 2.97 -8.86 -3.57
CA ASN A 59 3.82 -9.44 -2.53
C ASN A 59 4.83 -8.43 -1.99
N THR A 60 4.39 -7.58 -1.06
CA THR A 60 5.26 -6.58 -0.41
C THR A 60 6.42 -7.21 0.34
N LEU A 61 6.30 -8.44 0.85
CA LEU A 61 7.40 -9.11 1.56
C LEU A 61 8.61 -9.37 0.64
N LEU A 62 8.38 -9.64 -0.64
CA LEU A 62 9.43 -9.76 -1.65
C LEU A 62 10.17 -8.42 -1.82
N PHE A 63 9.43 -7.32 -1.88
CA PHE A 63 9.98 -5.97 -2.01
C PHE A 63 10.79 -5.56 -0.78
N GLU A 64 10.26 -5.86 0.40
CA GLU A 64 10.93 -5.61 1.67
C GLU A 64 12.25 -6.38 1.80
N GLN A 65 12.27 -7.65 1.38
CA GLN A 65 13.49 -8.44 1.39
C GLN A 65 14.59 -7.82 0.51
N TYR A 66 14.23 -7.32 -0.66
CA TYR A 66 15.13 -6.59 -1.54
C TYR A 66 15.66 -5.31 -0.85
N ILE A 67 14.75 -4.49 -0.31
CA ILE A 67 15.10 -3.23 0.36
C ILE A 67 15.99 -3.50 1.58
N LYS A 68 15.64 -4.44 2.45
CA LYS A 68 16.43 -4.84 3.64
C LYS A 68 17.84 -5.29 3.27
N THR A 69 18.00 -5.93 2.12
CA THR A 69 19.31 -6.42 1.66
C THR A 69 20.23 -5.27 1.23
N LEU A 70 19.70 -4.28 0.52
CA LEU A 70 20.50 -3.17 -0.02
C LEU A 70 20.58 -1.97 0.91
N TYR A 71 19.55 -1.77 1.74
CA TYR A 71 19.40 -0.64 2.65
C TYR A 71 19.10 -1.12 4.09
N PRO A 72 20.07 -1.80 4.74
CA PRO A 72 19.83 -2.45 6.04
C PRO A 72 19.56 -1.47 7.19
N PHE A 73 19.75 -0.17 6.97
CA PHE A 73 19.42 0.88 7.93
C PHE A 73 17.93 1.24 7.96
N ILE A 74 17.15 0.85 6.92
CA ILE A 74 15.73 1.14 6.86
C ILE A 74 14.97 0.26 7.87
N ARG A 75 14.20 0.90 8.72
CA ARG A 75 13.36 0.26 9.71
C ARG A 75 11.94 0.12 9.16
N PHE A 76 11.39 -1.08 9.27
CA PHE A 76 10.02 -1.36 8.79
C PHE A 76 9.02 -1.23 9.92
N CYS A 77 7.82 -0.73 9.59
CA CYS A 77 6.68 -0.72 10.49
C CYS A 77 5.40 -1.15 9.74
N TYR A 78 4.45 -1.70 10.50
CA TYR A 78 3.23 -2.28 9.95
C TYR A 78 2.02 -1.78 10.72
N PRO A 79 0.84 -1.72 10.06
CA PRO A 79 -0.37 -1.24 10.68
C PRO A 79 -0.96 -2.26 11.65
N ILE A 80 -1.48 -1.76 12.77
CA ILE A 80 -2.46 -2.44 13.60
C ILE A 80 -3.77 -1.67 13.49
N VAL A 81 -4.84 -2.39 13.17
CA VAL A 81 -6.16 -1.81 12.94
C VAL A 81 -7.07 -2.06 14.12
N GLU A 82 -7.60 -1.00 14.72
CA GLU A 82 -8.65 -1.09 15.71
C GLU A 82 -10.02 -0.98 15.03
N THR A 83 -10.73 -2.10 14.94
CA THR A 83 -12.00 -2.18 14.21
C THR A 83 -13.13 -1.42 14.87
N ALA A 84 -13.14 -1.32 16.20
CA ALA A 84 -14.19 -0.64 16.97
C ALA A 84 -14.18 0.88 16.75
N THR A 85 -13.00 1.47 16.67
CA THR A 85 -12.82 2.92 16.50
C THR A 85 -12.53 3.32 15.07
N HIS A 86 -12.31 2.33 14.19
CA HIS A 86 -11.84 2.54 12.82
C HIS A 86 -10.50 3.30 12.74
N GLN A 87 -9.67 3.18 13.77
CA GLN A 87 -8.34 3.77 13.82
C GLN A 87 -7.29 2.77 13.33
N MET A 88 -6.16 3.30 12.92
CA MET A 88 -4.99 2.55 12.49
C MET A 88 -3.75 3.28 12.99
N ASP A 89 -2.83 2.54 13.56
CA ASP A 89 -1.53 3.02 14.00
C ASP A 89 -0.44 2.08 13.49
N PHE A 90 0.78 2.60 13.30
CA PHE A 90 1.91 1.80 12.85
C PHE A 90 2.83 1.45 14.02
N TYR A 91 3.39 0.23 13.95
CA TYR A 91 4.32 -0.30 14.95
C TYR A 91 5.52 -0.89 14.25
N PHE A 92 6.71 -0.70 14.82
CA PHE A 92 7.92 -1.31 14.27
C PHE A 92 7.79 -2.84 14.19
N GLU A 93 8.46 -3.40 13.18
CA GLU A 93 8.54 -4.85 12.99
C GLU A 93 9.00 -5.54 14.29
N THR A 94 8.40 -6.67 14.58
CA THR A 94 8.76 -7.54 15.70
C THR A 94 9.08 -8.94 15.18
N GLU A 95 9.97 -9.67 15.84
CA GLU A 95 10.29 -11.06 15.47
C GLU A 95 9.07 -11.98 15.52
N THR A 96 8.13 -11.68 16.38
CA THR A 96 6.88 -12.42 16.52
C THR A 96 5.73 -11.57 16.00
N VAL A 97 4.88 -12.16 15.19
CA VAL A 97 3.62 -11.55 14.72
C VAL A 97 2.42 -12.28 15.31
N GLN A 98 1.30 -11.59 15.39
CA GLN A 98 0.01 -12.15 15.76
C GLN A 98 -0.97 -12.08 14.59
N LEU A 99 -2.01 -12.93 14.61
CA LEU A 99 -3.10 -12.83 13.64
C LEU A 99 -4.25 -12.04 14.27
N ASN A 100 -4.75 -11.05 13.55
CA ASN A 100 -5.95 -10.32 13.97
C ASN A 100 -7.23 -11.11 13.65
N ALA A 101 -8.40 -10.55 13.98
CA ALA A 101 -9.70 -11.17 13.74
C ALA A 101 -10.02 -11.45 12.25
N PHE A 102 -9.28 -10.84 11.33
CA PHE A 102 -9.40 -11.04 9.88
C PHE A 102 -8.37 -12.01 9.31
N GLY A 103 -7.53 -12.62 10.16
CA GLY A 103 -6.43 -13.49 9.75
C GLY A 103 -5.25 -12.74 9.12
N ILE A 104 -5.15 -11.43 9.35
CA ILE A 104 -4.04 -10.60 8.88
C ILE A 104 -2.92 -10.63 9.93
N GLN A 105 -1.68 -10.78 9.49
CA GLN A 105 -0.53 -10.63 10.37
C GLN A 105 -0.40 -9.19 10.84
N GLU A 106 -0.10 -9.02 12.12
CA GLU A 106 0.18 -7.75 12.75
C GLU A 106 1.40 -7.89 13.66
N PRO A 107 2.25 -6.85 13.79
CA PRO A 107 3.30 -6.86 14.81
C PRO A 107 2.68 -6.86 16.21
N LEU A 108 3.46 -7.19 17.21
CA LEU A 108 3.02 -6.98 18.59
C LEU A 108 2.93 -5.46 18.86
N PRO A 109 1.96 -5.00 19.68
CA PRO A 109 1.67 -3.57 19.88
C PRO A 109 2.71 -2.87 20.79
N PHE A 110 3.99 -3.16 20.54
CA PHE A 110 5.12 -2.52 21.20
C PHE A 110 5.80 -1.57 20.24
N ASN A 111 6.36 -0.47 20.72
CA ASN A 111 7.10 0.49 19.90
C ASN A 111 6.27 1.11 18.77
N LYS A 112 5.15 1.75 19.16
CA LYS A 112 4.33 2.56 18.25
C LYS A 112 5.18 3.61 17.55
N VAL A 113 4.99 3.78 16.26
CA VAL A 113 5.70 4.75 15.43
C VAL A 113 4.89 6.04 15.36
N ALA A 114 5.51 7.15 15.70
CA ALA A 114 4.92 8.46 15.49
C ALA A 114 4.81 8.73 13.97
N PRO A 115 3.67 9.27 13.49
CA PRO A 115 3.48 9.48 12.04
C PRO A 115 4.58 10.30 11.38
N GLU A 116 5.17 11.26 12.11
CA GLU A 116 6.22 12.18 11.64
C GLU A 116 7.57 11.47 11.41
N LEU A 117 7.72 10.24 11.91
CA LEU A 117 8.92 9.44 11.69
C LEU A 117 8.83 8.57 10.41
N ILE A 118 7.67 8.48 9.79
CA ILE A 118 7.48 7.67 8.58
C ILE A 118 7.82 8.50 7.35
N ASP A 119 8.90 8.12 6.66
CA ASP A 119 9.33 8.81 5.45
C ASP A 119 8.57 8.30 4.21
N THR A 120 8.39 6.99 4.13
CA THR A 120 7.78 6.31 2.98
C THR A 120 6.75 5.30 3.45
N MET A 121 5.66 5.17 2.69
CA MET A 121 4.59 4.24 2.99
C MET A 121 4.15 3.49 1.73
N PHE A 122 4.18 2.17 1.76
CA PHE A 122 3.43 1.35 0.82
C PHE A 122 1.94 1.40 1.17
N VAL A 123 1.13 1.80 0.20
CA VAL A 123 -0.31 1.98 0.40
C VAL A 123 -1.06 0.89 -0.37
N PRO A 124 -1.80 -0.01 0.32
CA PRO A 124 -2.57 -1.05 -0.34
C PRO A 124 -3.74 -0.46 -1.11
N LEU A 125 -3.98 -1.00 -2.29
CA LEU A 125 -5.07 -0.58 -3.17
C LEU A 125 -5.55 -1.71 -4.07
N LEU A 126 -6.71 -1.53 -4.66
CA LEU A 126 -7.21 -2.34 -5.77
C LEU A 126 -6.77 -1.76 -7.11
N GLY A 127 -6.70 -0.44 -7.19
CA GLY A 127 -6.24 0.32 -8.33
C GLY A 127 -6.31 1.82 -8.05
N PHE A 128 -5.99 2.62 -9.05
CA PHE A 128 -5.83 4.07 -8.94
C PHE A 128 -6.24 4.76 -10.24
N ASP A 129 -6.44 6.08 -10.20
CA ASP A 129 -6.72 6.91 -11.36
C ASP A 129 -5.51 7.73 -11.80
N GLN A 130 -5.65 8.46 -12.89
CA GLN A 130 -4.58 9.28 -13.49
C GLN A 130 -4.13 10.45 -12.60
N LYS A 131 -4.84 10.75 -11.52
CA LYS A 131 -4.51 11.80 -10.53
C LYS A 131 -3.96 11.25 -9.21
N GLY A 132 -3.73 9.94 -9.14
CA GLY A 132 -3.22 9.30 -7.92
C GLY A 132 -4.29 9.02 -6.87
N HIS A 133 -5.58 9.29 -7.13
CA HIS A 133 -6.62 8.81 -6.22
C HIS A 133 -6.72 7.30 -6.29
N ARG A 134 -6.80 6.66 -5.13
CA ARG A 134 -6.85 5.21 -5.05
C ARG A 134 -8.25 4.70 -4.71
N VAL A 135 -8.51 3.50 -5.15
CA VAL A 135 -9.63 2.68 -4.69
C VAL A 135 -9.10 1.47 -3.93
N GLY A 136 -9.50 1.38 -2.67
CA GLY A 136 -9.22 0.23 -1.79
C GLY A 136 -10.50 -0.51 -1.43
N PHE A 137 -10.48 -1.27 -0.33
CA PHE A 137 -11.62 -2.05 0.15
C PHE A 137 -12.77 -1.20 0.78
N GLY A 138 -12.65 0.13 0.83
CA GLY A 138 -13.71 1.03 1.24
C GLY A 138 -13.87 1.24 2.75
N LYS A 139 -12.86 0.90 3.56
CA LYS A 139 -12.89 1.14 5.01
C LYS A 139 -12.29 2.48 5.43
N GLY A 140 -11.54 3.14 4.55
CA GLY A 140 -10.93 4.46 4.75
C GLY A 140 -9.87 4.56 5.84
N TYR A 141 -9.26 3.44 6.26
CA TYR A 141 -8.20 3.46 7.29
C TYR A 141 -7.01 4.32 6.89
N TYR A 142 -6.50 4.13 5.68
CA TYR A 142 -5.35 4.86 5.17
C TYR A 142 -5.65 6.35 4.94
N ASP A 143 -6.84 6.70 4.45
CA ASP A 143 -7.21 8.11 4.27
C ASP A 143 -7.26 8.85 5.60
N ARG A 144 -7.88 8.24 6.62
CA ARG A 144 -7.91 8.83 7.97
C ARG A 144 -6.53 8.92 8.62
N TYR A 145 -5.68 7.92 8.41
CA TYR A 145 -4.32 7.96 8.95
C TYR A 145 -3.49 9.06 8.27
N LEU A 146 -3.45 9.06 6.93
CA LEU A 146 -2.69 10.02 6.15
C LEU A 146 -3.14 11.46 6.36
N ALA A 147 -4.44 11.69 6.54
CA ALA A 147 -4.98 13.02 6.87
C ALA A 147 -4.45 13.56 8.22
N LYS A 148 -4.12 12.67 9.19
CA LYS A 148 -3.54 13.05 10.48
C LYS A 148 -2.02 13.14 10.44
N ALA A 149 -1.38 12.32 9.61
CA ALA A 149 0.08 12.22 9.52
C ALA A 149 0.74 13.41 8.82
N GLY A 150 -0.04 14.20 8.06
CA GLY A 150 0.47 15.35 7.33
C GLY A 150 1.08 15.00 5.97
N GLU A 151 1.72 16.00 5.35
CA GLU A 151 2.15 15.91 3.94
C GLU A 151 3.54 15.27 3.74
N GLY A 152 4.29 15.02 4.82
CA GLY A 152 5.70 14.59 4.74
C GLY A 152 5.92 13.16 4.22
N ILE A 153 4.88 12.31 4.21
CA ILE A 153 5.02 10.89 3.86
C ILE A 153 4.95 10.70 2.34
N GLN A 154 5.97 10.05 1.78
CA GLN A 154 5.96 9.52 0.41
C GLN A 154 5.01 8.32 0.30
N LYS A 155 3.86 8.51 -0.35
CA LYS A 155 2.79 7.52 -0.49
C LYS A 155 2.95 6.74 -1.79
N ILE A 156 3.48 5.52 -1.72
CA ILE A 156 3.74 4.67 -2.88
C ILE A 156 2.65 3.59 -2.97
N GLY A 157 1.81 3.69 -3.99
CA GLY A 157 0.88 2.63 -4.34
C GLY A 157 1.58 1.49 -5.08
N VAL A 158 1.13 0.25 -4.85
CA VAL A 158 1.62 -0.93 -5.60
C VAL A 158 0.41 -1.62 -6.22
N SER A 159 0.34 -1.64 -7.54
CA SER A 159 -0.81 -2.13 -8.30
C SER A 159 -0.40 -3.12 -9.38
N TYR A 160 -1.16 -4.20 -9.56
CA TYR A 160 -1.04 -5.07 -10.74
C TYR A 160 -1.64 -4.43 -12.00
N PHE A 161 -2.43 -3.37 -11.85
CA PHE A 161 -3.17 -2.77 -12.94
C PHE A 161 -2.71 -1.34 -13.19
N GLU A 162 -2.75 -0.96 -14.46
CA GLU A 162 -2.51 0.40 -14.92
C GLU A 162 -3.62 1.36 -14.44
N PRO A 163 -3.39 2.70 -14.45
CA PRO A 163 -4.37 3.66 -13.98
C PRO A 163 -5.67 3.58 -14.77
N MET A 164 -6.77 3.77 -14.09
CA MET A 164 -8.09 3.97 -14.67
C MET A 164 -8.29 5.44 -15.06
N ASP A 165 -9.39 5.73 -15.78
CA ASP A 165 -9.88 7.10 -15.91
C ASP A 165 -10.17 7.72 -14.53
N ASN A 166 -10.16 9.05 -14.44
CA ASN A 166 -10.37 9.75 -13.19
C ASN A 166 -11.72 9.37 -12.54
N PHE A 167 -11.69 9.09 -11.25
CA PHE A 167 -12.90 8.78 -10.51
C PHE A 167 -13.79 10.01 -10.38
N THR A 168 -15.10 9.81 -10.49
CA THR A 168 -16.09 10.89 -10.48
C THR A 168 -16.54 11.30 -9.08
N ASP A 169 -16.26 10.49 -8.07
CA ASP A 169 -16.70 10.62 -6.68
C ASP A 169 -15.55 10.82 -5.69
N THR A 170 -14.44 11.44 -6.16
CA THR A 170 -13.37 11.88 -5.28
C THR A 170 -13.81 13.08 -4.45
N ASN A 171 -13.33 13.17 -3.21
CA ASN A 171 -13.66 14.24 -2.28
C ASN A 171 -12.42 14.67 -1.45
N GLU A 172 -12.58 15.69 -0.64
CA GLU A 172 -11.52 16.31 0.18
C GLU A 172 -10.86 15.36 1.22
N PHE A 173 -11.50 14.23 1.54
CA PHE A 173 -10.94 13.24 2.46
C PHE A 173 -10.06 12.19 1.77
N ASP A 174 -10.07 12.17 0.45
CA ASP A 174 -9.25 11.26 -0.34
C ASP A 174 -7.82 11.80 -0.45
N VAL A 175 -6.90 11.16 0.22
CA VAL A 175 -5.47 11.53 0.15
C VAL A 175 -4.83 10.87 -1.06
N PRO A 176 -4.39 11.63 -2.09
CA PRO A 176 -3.76 11.03 -3.26
C PRO A 176 -2.41 10.40 -2.93
N LEU A 177 -2.00 9.46 -3.77
CA LEU A 177 -0.67 8.87 -3.75
C LEU A 177 0.38 9.91 -4.20
N SER A 178 1.63 9.77 -3.77
CA SER A 178 2.77 10.48 -4.35
C SER A 178 3.25 9.80 -5.64
N SER A 179 3.17 8.46 -5.65
CA SER A 179 3.47 7.65 -6.83
C SER A 179 2.73 6.31 -6.78
N CYS A 180 2.66 5.63 -7.93
CA CYS A 180 2.18 4.25 -8.00
C CYS A 180 3.04 3.42 -8.95
N ILE A 181 3.45 2.25 -8.48
CA ILE A 181 4.23 1.28 -9.25
C ILE A 181 3.28 0.24 -9.83
N THR A 182 3.42 -0.01 -11.14
CA THR A 182 2.77 -1.12 -11.84
C THR A 182 3.83 -2.04 -12.44
N PRO A 183 3.50 -3.22 -12.95
CA PRO A 183 4.47 -4.10 -13.62
C PRO A 183 5.19 -3.46 -14.82
N TRP A 184 4.62 -2.42 -15.42
CA TRP A 184 5.16 -1.81 -16.64
C TRP A 184 5.69 -0.40 -16.45
N ASN A 185 5.14 0.36 -15.50
CA ASN A 185 5.44 1.78 -15.33
C ASN A 185 5.48 2.19 -13.85
N THR A 186 6.12 3.32 -13.61
CA THR A 186 5.97 4.09 -12.38
C THR A 186 5.30 5.42 -12.70
N TYR A 187 4.25 5.75 -11.99
CA TYR A 187 3.47 6.98 -12.12
C TYR A 187 3.78 7.88 -10.95
N GLU A 188 4.06 9.15 -11.21
CA GLU A 188 4.27 10.19 -10.19
C GLU A 188 3.11 11.17 -10.23
N PHE A 189 2.67 11.65 -9.07
CA PHE A 189 1.54 12.55 -8.93
C PHE A 189 1.98 13.81 -8.16
N GLU A 190 1.47 14.96 -8.62
CA GLU A 190 1.71 16.27 -8.00
C GLU A 190 0.75 16.55 -6.84
#